data_8beb790b5e2620d8e4c71ddf969c4ce4
#
_entry.id   8beb790b5e2620d8e4c71ddf969c4ce4
#
_cell.length_a   1.000
_cell.length_b   1.000
_cell.length_c   1.000
_cell.angle_alpha   90.00
_cell.angle_beta   90.00
_cell.angle_gamma   90.00
#
_symmetry.space_group_name_H-M   'P 1'
#
loop_
_entity.id
_entity.type
_entity.pdbx_description
1 polymer ?
#
loop_
_entity_poly.entity_id
_entity_poly.type
_entity_poly.pdbx_seq_one_letter_code
_entity_poly.pdbx_strand_id
1 'polypeptide(L)'
;ETTDAVLNEIIKITGAIDVNIKANYDDIHPFHKFKVKLKNEIITMGAGALDVQNLKGEYIETDQWDDFISREDVILVDTRNDYEVEVGTFEGAINPMTETFRQFPGWVEENKSLLEGKKIAMTCTGGVRCEKSTAYLKSLGYQDVYHLKGGILQYLEDTKNPNKKWVGECFVFDDRFAVDDDLTPSSEGGSRG
;
A
#
# COMPACT_ATOMS: atom_id res chain seq x y z
N GLU A 1 -21.18 -8.28 -17.65
CA GLU A 1 -20.97 -9.48 -18.51
C GLU A 1 -19.50 -9.68 -18.92
N THR A 2 -18.80 -8.66 -19.46
CA THR A 2 -17.41 -8.83 -19.92
C THR A 2 -16.43 -8.99 -18.76
N THR A 3 -16.60 -8.21 -17.68
CA THR A 3 -15.73 -8.25 -16.49
C THR A 3 -15.82 -9.63 -15.81
N ASP A 4 -17.02 -10.14 -15.62
CA ASP A 4 -17.24 -11.44 -14.98
C ASP A 4 -16.63 -12.59 -15.80
N ALA A 5 -16.76 -12.53 -17.14
CA ALA A 5 -16.14 -13.51 -18.02
C ALA A 5 -14.60 -13.51 -17.92
N VAL A 6 -13.99 -12.33 -17.86
CA VAL A 6 -12.53 -12.19 -17.69
C VAL A 6 -12.09 -12.70 -16.32
N LEU A 7 -12.79 -12.33 -15.25
CA LEU A 7 -12.50 -12.79 -13.88
C LEU A 7 -12.59 -14.31 -13.77
N ASN A 8 -13.67 -14.90 -14.30
CA ASN A 8 -13.85 -16.35 -14.30
C ASN A 8 -12.71 -17.07 -15.03
N GLU A 9 -12.24 -16.53 -16.16
CA GLU A 9 -11.12 -17.13 -16.90
C GLU A 9 -9.80 -16.97 -16.12
N ILE A 10 -9.55 -15.83 -15.47
CA ILE A 10 -8.39 -15.64 -14.60
C ILE A 10 -8.40 -16.64 -13.44
N ILE A 11 -9.52 -16.79 -12.75
CA ILE A 11 -9.67 -17.76 -11.65
C ILE A 11 -9.41 -19.18 -12.14
N LYS A 12 -9.96 -19.54 -13.29
CA LYS A 12 -9.75 -20.86 -13.89
C LYS A 12 -8.28 -21.13 -14.26
N ILE A 13 -7.58 -20.13 -14.82
CA ILE A 13 -6.17 -20.25 -15.21
C ILE A 13 -5.25 -20.30 -13.99
N THR A 14 -5.51 -19.48 -12.97
CA THR A 14 -4.67 -19.34 -11.79
C THR A 14 -4.96 -20.38 -10.71
N GLY A 15 -6.15 -20.98 -10.72
CA GLY A 15 -6.63 -21.83 -9.62
C GLY A 15 -6.85 -21.05 -8.32
N ALA A 16 -6.93 -19.73 -8.39
CA ALA A 16 -7.09 -18.89 -7.20
C ALA A 16 -8.40 -19.19 -6.48
N ILE A 17 -8.32 -19.38 -5.18
CA ILE A 17 -9.46 -19.58 -4.27
C ILE A 17 -9.53 -18.31 -3.43
N ASP A 18 -10.72 -17.82 -3.15
CA ASP A 18 -10.91 -16.64 -2.29
C ASP A 18 -10.29 -15.35 -2.86
N VAL A 19 -10.71 -14.98 -4.07
CA VAL A 19 -10.23 -13.80 -4.79
C VAL A 19 -10.93 -12.54 -4.28
N ASN A 20 -10.17 -11.61 -3.70
CA ASN A 20 -10.67 -10.28 -3.40
C ASN A 20 -10.72 -9.44 -4.69
N ILE A 21 -11.92 -9.08 -5.12
CA ILE A 21 -12.16 -8.30 -6.33
C ILE A 21 -12.60 -6.90 -5.93
N LYS A 22 -11.78 -5.89 -6.27
CA LYS A 22 -12.14 -4.49 -6.14
C LYS A 22 -12.40 -3.90 -7.54
N ALA A 23 -13.62 -3.44 -7.79
CA ALA A 23 -14.01 -2.78 -9.03
C ALA A 23 -14.23 -1.29 -8.78
N ASN A 24 -13.58 -0.45 -9.58
CA ASN A 24 -13.81 0.98 -9.61
C ASN A 24 -14.29 1.37 -11.01
N TYR A 25 -15.10 2.39 -11.07
CA TYR A 25 -15.67 2.91 -12.32
C TYR A 25 -15.23 4.36 -12.49
N ASP A 26 -14.85 4.72 -13.72
CA ASP A 26 -14.47 6.06 -14.09
C ASP A 26 -15.05 6.37 -15.46
N ASP A 27 -15.45 7.61 -15.71
CA ASP A 27 -15.93 8.09 -17.00
C ASP A 27 -14.77 8.32 -17.98
N ILE A 28 -13.55 8.41 -17.50
CA ILE A 28 -12.33 8.60 -18.28
C ILE A 28 -11.50 7.31 -18.21
N HIS A 29 -10.94 6.89 -19.34
CA HIS A 29 -9.99 5.77 -19.35
C HIS A 29 -8.67 6.18 -18.68
N PRO A 30 -8.39 5.73 -17.43
CA PRO A 30 -7.21 6.17 -16.66
C PRO A 30 -5.89 5.58 -17.18
N PHE A 31 -5.97 4.70 -18.18
CA PHE A 31 -4.80 4.07 -18.80
C PHE A 31 -4.87 4.10 -20.31
N HIS A 32 -3.81 4.59 -20.96
CA HIS A 32 -3.73 4.67 -22.42
C HIS A 32 -3.74 3.30 -23.12
N LYS A 33 -3.30 2.23 -22.46
CA LYS A 33 -3.25 0.90 -23.06
C LYS A 33 -3.21 -0.22 -22.02
N PHE A 34 -3.86 -1.33 -22.38
CA PHE A 34 -3.75 -2.58 -21.67
C PHE A 34 -2.37 -3.23 -21.91
N LYS A 35 -1.69 -3.65 -20.84
CA LYS A 35 -0.40 -4.34 -20.90
C LYS A 35 -0.38 -5.54 -19.98
N VAL A 36 0.10 -6.68 -20.48
CA VAL A 36 0.43 -7.87 -19.68
C VAL A 36 1.94 -8.03 -19.68
N LYS A 37 2.54 -8.13 -18.48
CA LYS A 37 3.97 -8.33 -18.32
C LYS A 37 4.23 -9.52 -17.40
N LEU A 38 5.12 -10.42 -17.83
CA LEU A 38 5.67 -11.45 -16.95
C LEU A 38 6.76 -10.82 -16.07
N LYS A 39 6.64 -11.02 -14.76
CA LYS A 39 7.62 -10.54 -13.78
C LYS A 39 7.86 -11.63 -12.74
N ASN A 40 9.08 -11.72 -12.23
CA ASN A 40 9.40 -12.60 -11.11
C ASN A 40 8.77 -12.14 -9.79
N GLU A 41 8.57 -10.84 -9.65
CA GLU A 41 7.94 -10.22 -8.49
C GLU A 41 6.90 -9.19 -8.96
N ILE A 42 5.72 -9.21 -8.36
CA ILE A 42 4.66 -8.23 -8.66
C ILE A 42 5.16 -6.81 -8.35
N ILE A 43 5.78 -6.65 -7.19
CA ILE A 43 6.52 -5.45 -6.77
C ILE A 43 7.91 -5.89 -6.36
N THR A 44 8.93 -5.32 -7.00
CA THR A 44 10.32 -5.71 -6.76
C THR A 44 10.85 -5.06 -5.49
N MET A 45 11.20 -5.89 -4.50
CA MET A 45 11.90 -5.47 -3.29
C MET A 45 13.35 -5.95 -3.26
N GLY A 46 13.65 -7.05 -3.95
CA GLY A 46 15.01 -7.59 -4.03
C GLY A 46 15.47 -8.36 -2.80
N ALA A 47 14.57 -8.73 -1.91
CA ALA A 47 14.87 -9.48 -0.67
C ALA A 47 14.87 -11.02 -0.86
N GLY A 48 14.94 -11.51 -2.11
CA GLY A 48 14.86 -12.93 -2.41
C GLY A 48 13.44 -13.49 -2.35
N ALA A 49 13.34 -14.82 -2.26
CA ALA A 49 12.05 -15.50 -2.16
C ALA A 49 11.48 -15.32 -0.75
N LEU A 50 10.34 -14.63 -0.65
CA LEU A 50 9.59 -14.46 0.58
C LEU A 50 8.28 -15.25 0.49
N ASP A 51 7.96 -15.99 1.55
CA ASP A 51 6.65 -16.62 1.71
C ASP A 51 5.63 -15.60 2.22
N VAL A 52 5.22 -14.68 1.32
CA VAL A 52 4.28 -13.62 1.65
C VAL A 52 2.95 -14.18 2.14
N GLN A 53 2.51 -15.31 1.60
CA GLN A 53 1.23 -15.91 1.94
C GLN A 53 1.15 -16.31 3.43
N ASN A 54 2.23 -16.86 3.98
CA ASN A 54 2.26 -17.34 5.37
C ASN A 54 2.89 -16.35 6.36
N LEU A 55 3.73 -15.42 5.87
CA LEU A 55 4.49 -14.50 6.72
C LEU A 55 3.96 -13.06 6.75
N LYS A 56 2.99 -12.69 5.91
CA LYS A 56 2.45 -11.32 5.94
C LYS A 56 1.97 -10.91 7.33
N GLY A 57 2.08 -9.61 7.62
CA GLY A 57 1.60 -9.02 8.87
C GLY A 57 0.09 -9.12 9.04
N GLU A 58 -0.39 -8.78 10.21
CA GLU A 58 -1.82 -8.73 10.50
C GLU A 58 -2.45 -7.50 9.88
N TYR A 59 -3.67 -7.65 9.35
CA TYR A 59 -4.45 -6.54 8.83
C TYR A 59 -5.11 -5.76 9.96
N ILE A 60 -5.04 -4.43 9.87
CA ILE A 60 -5.86 -3.53 10.67
C ILE A 60 -6.94 -2.95 9.73
N GLU A 61 -8.19 -3.05 10.13
CA GLU A 61 -9.32 -2.51 9.37
C GLU A 61 -9.26 -0.97 9.33
N THR A 62 -9.85 -0.37 8.33
CA THR A 62 -9.78 1.07 8.09
C THR A 62 -10.41 1.89 9.22
N ASP A 63 -11.47 1.39 9.84
CA ASP A 63 -12.16 2.02 10.98
C ASP A 63 -11.38 1.95 12.31
N GLN A 64 -10.41 1.05 12.42
CA GLN A 64 -9.55 0.86 13.60
C GLN A 64 -8.17 1.51 13.41
N TRP A 65 -7.85 1.96 12.21
CA TRP A 65 -6.50 2.36 11.84
C TRP A 65 -6.00 3.57 12.62
N ASP A 66 -6.79 4.65 12.70
CA ASP A 66 -6.40 5.90 13.36
C ASP A 66 -6.13 5.69 14.85
N ASP A 67 -6.97 4.92 15.52
CA ASP A 67 -6.78 4.56 16.93
C ASP A 67 -5.54 3.68 17.12
N PHE A 68 -5.29 2.76 16.20
CA PHE A 68 -4.15 1.86 16.27
C PHE A 68 -2.82 2.62 16.13
N ILE A 69 -2.69 3.49 15.11
CA ILE A 69 -1.45 4.24 14.86
C ILE A 69 -1.23 5.39 15.86
N SER A 70 -2.24 5.76 16.65
CA SER A 70 -2.12 6.78 17.70
C SER A 70 -1.50 6.25 18.99
N ARG A 71 -1.25 4.96 19.10
CA ARG A 71 -0.73 4.34 20.33
C ARG A 71 0.78 4.60 20.44
N GLU A 72 1.25 4.86 21.66
CA GLU A 72 2.67 5.14 21.96
C GLU A 72 3.61 3.95 21.68
N ASP A 73 3.07 2.73 21.75
CA ASP A 73 3.82 1.49 21.48
C ASP A 73 3.89 1.13 19.99
N VAL A 74 3.22 1.91 19.11
CA VAL A 74 3.16 1.71 17.67
C VAL A 74 4.03 2.72 16.95
N ILE A 75 4.80 2.27 15.98
CA ILE A 75 5.42 3.12 14.97
C ILE A 75 4.77 2.87 13.62
N LEU A 76 4.52 3.94 12.89
CA LEU A 76 3.96 3.86 11.55
C LEU A 76 5.04 4.13 10.51
N VAL A 77 5.15 3.25 9.52
CA VAL A 77 6.08 3.37 8.40
C VAL A 77 5.28 3.44 7.09
N ASP A 78 5.46 4.52 6.34
CA ASP A 78 4.94 4.61 4.98
C ASP A 78 5.90 3.93 4.01
N THR A 79 5.52 2.79 3.46
CA THR A 79 6.40 1.98 2.59
C THR A 79 6.39 2.41 1.13
N ARG A 80 5.84 3.59 0.84
CA ARG A 80 5.87 4.19 -0.49
C ARG A 80 7.22 4.84 -0.78
N ASN A 81 7.42 5.23 -2.03
CA ASN A 81 8.58 6.02 -2.41
C ASN A 81 8.40 7.47 -1.92
N ASP A 82 9.52 8.16 -1.73
CA ASP A 82 9.56 9.52 -1.20
C ASP A 82 8.62 10.47 -1.95
N TYR A 83 8.66 10.51 -3.26
CA TYR A 83 7.80 11.36 -4.09
C TYR A 83 6.29 11.10 -3.92
N GLU A 84 5.89 9.90 -3.47
CA GLU A 84 4.49 9.57 -3.16
C GLU A 84 4.11 10.11 -1.78
N VAL A 85 5.04 10.04 -0.82
CA VAL A 85 4.86 10.52 0.56
C VAL A 85 4.77 12.04 0.60
N GLU A 86 5.55 12.75 -0.23
CA GLU A 86 5.50 14.20 -0.36
C GLU A 86 4.13 14.75 -0.76
N VAL A 87 3.35 13.98 -1.51
CA VAL A 87 1.98 14.36 -1.93
C VAL A 87 0.98 14.26 -0.77
N GLY A 88 1.18 13.30 0.12
CA GLY A 88 0.38 13.13 1.33
C GLY A 88 0.71 11.83 2.04
N THR A 89 0.51 11.82 3.36
CA THR A 89 0.80 10.67 4.22
C THR A 89 -0.02 10.75 5.52
N PHE A 90 0.04 9.73 6.36
CA PHE A 90 -0.55 9.76 7.70
C PHE A 90 0.29 10.59 8.67
N GLU A 91 -0.36 11.30 9.57
CA GLU A 91 0.29 12.02 10.67
C GLU A 91 1.21 11.09 11.48
N GLY A 92 2.45 11.50 11.66
CA GLY A 92 3.45 10.74 12.43
C GLY A 92 4.06 9.55 11.68
N ALA A 93 3.72 9.35 10.41
CA ALA A 93 4.35 8.30 9.61
C ALA A 93 5.83 8.59 9.35
N ILE A 94 6.64 7.56 9.54
CA ILE A 94 8.06 7.59 9.17
C ILE A 94 8.14 7.38 7.66
N ASN A 95 8.78 8.35 6.98
CA ASN A 95 9.14 8.24 5.58
C ASN A 95 10.54 7.63 5.45
N PRO A 96 10.69 6.44 4.86
CA PRO A 96 12.01 5.83 4.61
C PRO A 96 12.90 6.59 3.63
N MET A 97 12.38 7.63 2.97
CA MET A 97 13.08 8.46 1.97
C MET A 97 13.66 7.62 0.82
N THR A 98 12.94 6.58 0.42
CA THR A 98 13.37 5.68 -0.65
C THR A 98 12.88 6.15 -2.01
N GLU A 99 13.75 6.16 -3.02
CA GLU A 99 13.37 6.44 -4.41
C GLU A 99 12.65 5.25 -5.05
N THR A 100 12.98 4.04 -4.58
CA THR A 100 12.38 2.79 -5.05
C THR A 100 12.19 1.81 -3.89
N PHE A 101 11.16 0.98 -3.97
CA PHE A 101 10.88 -0.04 -2.96
C PHE A 101 12.02 -1.07 -2.75
N ARG A 102 12.97 -1.15 -3.68
CA ARG A 102 14.19 -1.98 -3.54
C ARG A 102 15.13 -1.50 -2.44
N GLN A 103 15.04 -0.24 -2.05
CA GLN A 103 15.87 0.33 -0.99
C GLN A 103 15.30 0.04 0.41
N PHE A 104 14.04 -0.39 0.50
CA PHE A 104 13.37 -0.65 1.78
C PHE A 104 14.11 -1.65 2.68
N PRO A 105 14.67 -2.79 2.20
CA PRO A 105 15.47 -3.68 3.03
C PRO A 105 16.71 -3.02 3.64
N GLY A 106 17.39 -2.16 2.89
CA GLY A 106 18.53 -1.38 3.40
C GLY A 106 18.12 -0.42 4.51
N TRP A 107 17.01 0.31 4.32
CA TRP A 107 16.44 1.17 5.34
C TRP A 107 16.10 0.40 6.64
N VAL A 108 15.50 -0.78 6.55
CA VAL A 108 15.21 -1.62 7.71
C VAL A 108 16.48 -1.99 8.46
N GLU A 109 17.54 -2.37 7.75
CA GLU A 109 18.82 -2.73 8.33
C GLU A 109 19.46 -1.56 9.11
N GLU A 110 19.40 -0.36 8.56
CA GLU A 110 19.95 0.87 9.15
C GLU A 110 19.12 1.38 10.34
N ASN A 111 17.82 1.01 10.42
CA ASN A 111 16.89 1.52 11.42
C ASN A 111 16.41 0.44 12.42
N LYS A 112 17.15 -0.65 12.60
CA LYS A 112 16.79 -1.74 13.52
C LYS A 112 16.48 -1.26 14.94
N SER A 113 17.27 -0.36 15.47
CA SER A 113 17.08 0.18 16.82
C SER A 113 15.77 0.96 16.98
N LEU A 114 15.27 1.55 15.91
CA LEU A 114 13.98 2.25 15.89
C LEU A 114 12.81 1.26 15.92
N LEU A 115 12.99 0.12 15.25
CA LEU A 115 11.94 -0.89 15.08
C LEU A 115 11.86 -1.87 16.27
N GLU A 116 12.95 -2.03 17.00
CA GLU A 116 13.07 -3.03 18.08
C GLU A 116 12.11 -2.74 19.25
N GLY A 117 11.37 -3.78 19.66
CA GLY A 117 10.43 -3.69 20.79
C GLY A 117 9.16 -2.87 20.51
N LYS A 118 8.93 -2.46 19.28
CA LYS A 118 7.73 -1.72 18.86
C LYS A 118 6.77 -2.60 18.06
N LYS A 119 5.49 -2.24 18.10
CA LYS A 119 4.53 -2.67 17.11
C LYS A 119 4.72 -1.85 15.84
N ILE A 120 4.89 -2.51 14.72
CA ILE A 120 5.23 -1.86 13.45
C ILE A 120 4.00 -1.87 12.56
N ALA A 121 3.41 -0.70 12.36
CA ALA A 121 2.31 -0.47 11.43
C ALA A 121 2.86 -0.02 10.07
N MET A 122 2.34 -0.56 8.98
CA MET A 122 2.77 -0.19 7.63
C MET A 122 1.61 0.22 6.75
N THR A 123 1.84 1.20 5.91
CA THR A 123 0.88 1.67 4.91
C THR A 123 1.51 1.78 3.53
N CYS A 124 0.68 1.68 2.49
CA CYS A 124 1.00 2.03 1.11
C CYS A 124 -0.30 2.27 0.33
N THR A 125 -0.21 2.70 -0.93
CA THR A 125 -1.37 3.09 -1.75
C THR A 125 -2.49 2.03 -1.77
N GLY A 126 -2.18 0.77 -2.12
CA GLY A 126 -3.19 -0.30 -2.27
C GLY A 126 -2.91 -1.58 -1.48
N GLY A 127 -2.01 -1.55 -0.47
CA GLY A 127 -1.71 -2.69 0.41
C GLY A 127 -0.66 -3.67 -0.10
N VAL A 128 -0.39 -3.76 -1.40
CA VAL A 128 0.46 -4.79 -2.01
C VAL A 128 1.93 -4.72 -1.55
N ARG A 129 2.49 -3.51 -1.42
CA ARG A 129 3.85 -3.33 -0.85
C ARG A 129 3.89 -3.75 0.61
N CYS A 130 2.83 -3.44 1.37
CA CYS A 130 2.75 -3.78 2.78
C CYS A 130 2.74 -5.28 3.04
N GLU A 131 2.00 -6.06 2.26
CA GLU A 131 2.05 -7.53 2.40
C GLU A 131 3.47 -8.07 2.29
N LYS A 132 4.25 -7.52 1.36
CA LYS A 132 5.63 -7.94 1.14
C LYS A 132 6.60 -7.41 2.20
N SER A 133 6.49 -6.13 2.57
CA SER A 133 7.36 -5.52 3.59
C SER A 133 7.11 -6.10 4.97
N THR A 134 5.87 -6.40 5.33
CA THR A 134 5.55 -7.06 6.61
C THR A 134 6.05 -8.49 6.65
N ALA A 135 5.91 -9.26 5.55
CA ALA A 135 6.48 -10.60 5.45
C ALA A 135 8.01 -10.57 5.57
N TYR A 136 8.65 -9.56 5.00
CA TYR A 136 10.10 -9.36 5.13
C TYR A 136 10.50 -9.11 6.59
N LEU A 137 9.84 -8.21 7.30
CA LEU A 137 10.11 -7.98 8.72
C LEU A 137 9.88 -9.23 9.56
N LYS A 138 8.80 -9.96 9.33
CA LYS A 138 8.55 -11.23 10.03
C LYS A 138 9.64 -12.26 9.73
N SER A 139 10.17 -12.31 8.52
CA SER A 139 11.31 -13.19 8.18
C SER A 139 12.61 -12.82 8.93
N LEU A 140 12.75 -11.56 9.36
CA LEU A 140 13.84 -11.06 10.20
C LEU A 140 13.60 -11.26 11.70
N GLY A 141 12.43 -11.81 12.10
CA GLY A 141 12.11 -12.12 13.49
C GLY A 141 11.22 -11.11 14.20
N TYR A 142 10.80 -10.02 13.55
CA TYR A 142 9.80 -9.10 14.11
C TYR A 142 8.43 -9.79 14.19
N GLN A 143 7.80 -9.80 15.37
CA GLN A 143 6.53 -10.51 15.59
C GLN A 143 5.32 -9.58 15.42
N ASP A 144 5.38 -8.39 16.01
CA ASP A 144 4.28 -7.42 16.07
C ASP A 144 4.30 -6.52 14.84
N VAL A 145 3.90 -7.08 13.69
CA VAL A 145 3.92 -6.39 12.39
C VAL A 145 2.52 -6.37 11.79
N TYR A 146 2.04 -5.17 11.49
CA TYR A 146 0.67 -4.87 11.07
C TYR A 146 0.65 -4.03 9.81
N HIS A 147 -0.44 -4.05 9.08
CA HIS A 147 -0.62 -3.17 7.94
C HIS A 147 -2.09 -2.82 7.68
N LEU A 148 -2.28 -1.65 7.07
CA LEU A 148 -3.60 -1.13 6.70
C LEU A 148 -4.25 -2.02 5.63
N LYS A 149 -5.42 -2.56 5.92
CA LYS A 149 -6.19 -3.37 4.99
C LYS A 149 -6.66 -2.54 3.80
N GLY A 150 -6.38 -3.02 2.58
CA GLY A 150 -6.71 -2.33 1.34
C GLY A 150 -5.89 -1.06 1.06
N GLY A 151 -4.99 -0.65 1.98
CA GLY A 151 -4.12 0.50 1.84
C GLY A 151 -4.84 1.84 1.96
N ILE A 152 -4.13 2.91 1.59
CA ILE A 152 -4.60 4.30 1.69
C ILE A 152 -5.88 4.52 0.90
N LEU A 153 -5.99 3.98 -0.31
CA LEU A 153 -7.19 4.18 -1.14
C LEU A 153 -8.44 3.59 -0.48
N GLN A 154 -8.35 2.42 0.17
CA GLN A 154 -9.47 1.86 0.90
C GLN A 154 -9.82 2.69 2.13
N TYR A 155 -8.80 3.16 2.84
CA TYR A 155 -8.99 4.03 3.99
C TYR A 155 -9.72 5.34 3.62
N LEU A 156 -9.35 6.01 2.53
CA LEU A 156 -10.01 7.21 2.04
C LEU A 156 -11.45 6.95 1.58
N GLU A 157 -11.72 5.79 0.98
CA GLU A 157 -13.06 5.39 0.59
C GLU A 157 -13.98 5.18 1.81
N ASP A 158 -13.47 4.50 2.84
CA ASP A 158 -14.24 4.10 4.01
C ASP A 158 -14.36 5.22 5.06
N THR A 159 -13.33 6.08 5.17
CA THR A 159 -13.18 7.05 6.26
C THR A 159 -13.67 8.43 5.84
N LYS A 160 -14.88 8.79 6.26
CA LYS A 160 -15.45 10.14 6.06
C LYS A 160 -15.31 11.04 7.30
N ASN A 161 -14.39 10.70 8.21
CA ASN A 161 -14.13 11.48 9.42
C ASN A 161 -13.30 12.73 9.10
N PRO A 162 -13.73 13.95 9.44
CA PRO A 162 -12.94 15.17 9.24
C PRO A 162 -11.67 15.22 10.10
N ASN A 163 -11.61 14.42 11.17
CA ASN A 163 -10.45 14.34 12.06
C ASN A 163 -9.58 13.11 11.79
N LYS A 164 -9.63 12.57 10.57
CA LYS A 164 -8.78 11.45 10.18
C LYS A 164 -7.30 11.83 10.21
N LYS A 165 -6.45 10.83 10.39
CA LYS A 165 -5.00 10.99 10.46
C LYS A 165 -4.30 11.18 9.11
N TRP A 166 -5.00 11.04 8.01
CA TRP A 166 -4.46 11.28 6.68
C TRP A 166 -4.33 12.79 6.39
N VAL A 167 -3.19 13.18 5.81
CA VAL A 167 -2.89 14.57 5.42
C VAL A 167 -2.43 14.61 3.98
N GLY A 168 -3.00 15.50 3.18
CA GLY A 168 -2.68 15.66 1.76
C GLY A 168 -3.48 14.75 0.85
N GLU A 169 -2.96 14.50 -0.35
CA GLU A 169 -3.58 13.71 -1.39
C GLU A 169 -2.86 12.36 -1.58
N CYS A 170 -3.54 11.38 -2.14
CA CYS A 170 -2.93 10.08 -2.39
C CYS A 170 -2.41 10.01 -3.83
N PHE A 171 -1.09 9.87 -3.99
CA PHE A 171 -0.47 9.62 -5.29
C PHE A 171 -0.99 8.32 -5.90
N VAL A 172 -1.35 8.36 -7.19
CA VAL A 172 -1.77 7.20 -7.99
C VAL A 172 -0.92 7.07 -9.26
N PHE A 173 -0.79 5.83 -9.77
CA PHE A 173 0.10 5.52 -10.90
C PHE A 173 -0.60 5.59 -12.27
N ASP A 174 -1.67 6.33 -12.36
CA ASP A 174 -2.42 6.57 -13.61
C ASP A 174 -2.40 8.05 -14.00
N ASP A 175 -3.20 8.44 -15.00
CA ASP A 175 -3.22 9.81 -15.53
C ASP A 175 -3.78 10.86 -14.56
N ARG A 176 -4.37 10.45 -13.45
CA ARG A 176 -4.89 11.36 -12.42
C ARG A 176 -3.80 11.98 -11.55
N PHE A 177 -2.60 11.41 -11.51
CA PHE A 177 -1.45 11.79 -10.68
C PHE A 177 -1.72 11.61 -9.17
N ALA A 178 -2.73 12.25 -8.61
CA ALA A 178 -3.14 12.12 -7.22
C ALA A 178 -4.67 12.19 -7.11
N VAL A 179 -5.19 11.69 -6.00
CA VAL A 179 -6.60 11.76 -5.64
C VAL A 179 -6.76 12.33 -4.24
N ASP A 180 -7.82 13.12 -4.07
CA ASP A 180 -8.20 13.69 -2.77
C ASP A 180 -8.93 12.68 -1.87
N ASP A 181 -9.50 13.17 -0.78
CA ASP A 181 -10.26 12.42 0.20
C ASP A 181 -11.52 11.72 -0.33
N ASP A 182 -12.08 12.22 -1.41
CA ASP A 182 -13.25 11.65 -2.08
C ASP A 182 -12.85 10.80 -3.29
N LEU A 183 -11.56 10.50 -3.43
CA LEU A 183 -10.95 9.79 -4.55
C LEU A 183 -11.14 10.50 -5.91
N THR A 184 -11.38 11.82 -5.86
CA THR A 184 -11.48 12.65 -7.04
C THR A 184 -10.08 13.04 -7.55
N PRO A 185 -9.84 13.10 -8.86
CA PRO A 185 -8.55 13.53 -9.38
C PRO A 185 -8.17 14.93 -8.87
N SER A 186 -6.92 15.10 -8.45
CA SER A 186 -6.39 16.39 -8.03
C SER A 186 -6.51 17.42 -9.14
N SER A 187 -6.95 18.62 -8.78
CA SER A 187 -7.02 19.77 -9.71
C SER A 187 -5.63 20.31 -10.10
N GLU A 188 -4.58 19.94 -9.37
CA GLU A 188 -3.19 20.35 -9.60
C GLU A 188 -2.36 19.30 -10.34
N GLY A 189 -2.98 18.35 -11.01
CA GLY A 189 -2.31 17.32 -11.80
C GLY A 189 -1.39 17.94 -12.84
N GLY A 190 -0.11 18.06 -12.46
CA GLY A 190 0.95 18.49 -13.36
C GLY A 190 1.02 17.55 -14.55
N SER A 191 0.74 18.09 -15.74
CA SER A 191 1.01 17.45 -17.03
C SER A 191 2.39 16.82 -17.00
N ARG A 192 2.45 15.48 -17.00
CA ARG A 192 3.69 14.79 -17.34
C ARG A 192 4.01 15.10 -18.80
N GLY A 193 4.93 16.04 -19.03
CA GLY A 193 5.51 16.32 -20.34
C GLY A 193 6.31 15.11 -20.88
#